data_a6310cbd43651289a64b5f36b6081ef4
#
_entry.id   a6310cbd43651289a64b5f36b6081ef4
#
_cell.length_a   1.000
_cell.length_b   1.000
_cell.length_c   1.000
_cell.angle_alpha   90.00
_cell.angle_beta   90.00
_cell.angle_gamma   90.00
#
_symmetry.space_group_name_H-M   'P 1'
#
loop_
_entity.id
_entity.type
_entity.pdbx_description
1 polymer ?
#
loop_
_entity_poly.entity_id
_entity_poly.type
_entity_poly.pdbx_seq_one_letter_code
_entity_poly.pdbx_strand_id
1 'polypeptide(L)'
;MQQLGYKDWEGRKLVLFGCGKVGSGILFQAHSRGVKTTVISDISCLRPDIADYAAEIIDYRDLPCITEALQGAYAVVTATGVRNALSRIPEEILTGCGALLANMGVEDEFGPHIAAEFVLNQKLTLNFILEEPTRLRYIDATMALHNAGAVYLKGQHFPPSYRFILPPEEIEAEILSITRQKGLLDKELAYIS
;
A
#
# COMPACT_ATOMS: atom_id res chain seq x y z
N MET A 1 2.22 12.29 -1.24
CA MET A 1 3.04 13.09 -0.31
C MET A 1 3.94 14.09 -1.07
N GLN A 2 4.86 13.68 -1.95
CA GLN A 2 5.69 14.63 -2.72
C GLN A 2 4.86 15.59 -3.57
N GLN A 3 3.81 15.12 -4.23
CA GLN A 3 2.88 15.99 -5.00
C GLN A 3 2.09 16.96 -4.12
N LEU A 4 1.98 16.68 -2.82
CA LEU A 4 1.38 17.59 -1.83
C LEU A 4 2.41 18.56 -1.21
N GLY A 5 3.62 18.65 -1.77
CA GLY A 5 4.65 19.57 -1.31
C GLY A 5 5.54 19.04 -0.18
N TYR A 6 5.30 17.81 0.31
CA TYR A 6 6.19 17.19 1.31
C TYR A 6 7.43 16.64 0.62
N LYS A 7 8.56 17.29 0.81
CA LYS A 7 9.87 16.97 0.23
C LYS A 7 10.82 16.47 1.32
N ASP A 8 12.02 16.07 0.92
CA ASP A 8 13.11 15.67 1.82
C ASP A 8 12.77 14.47 2.70
N TRP A 9 12.46 13.35 2.05
CA TRP A 9 12.13 12.09 2.68
C TRP A 9 13.35 11.26 3.10
N GLU A 10 14.52 11.53 2.51
CA GLU A 10 15.74 10.79 2.79
C GLU A 10 16.11 10.88 4.28
N GLY A 11 16.39 9.74 4.89
CA GLY A 11 16.69 9.61 6.31
C GLY A 11 15.51 9.81 7.27
N ARG A 12 14.33 10.22 6.79
CA ARG A 12 13.14 10.40 7.62
C ARG A 12 12.59 9.07 8.11
N LYS A 13 11.94 9.10 9.27
CA LYS A 13 11.27 7.93 9.85
C LYS A 13 9.83 7.86 9.38
N LEU A 14 9.47 6.73 8.77
CA LEU A 14 8.10 6.37 8.41
C LEU A 14 7.64 5.22 9.30
N VAL A 15 6.46 5.33 9.89
CA VAL A 15 5.79 4.21 10.56
C VAL A 15 4.66 3.73 9.66
N LEU A 16 4.73 2.47 9.26
CA LEU A 16 3.80 1.85 8.32
C LEU A 16 3.01 0.74 9.02
N PHE A 17 1.71 0.93 9.18
CA PHE A 17 0.80 -0.09 9.67
C PHE A 17 0.25 -0.92 8.52
N GLY A 18 0.52 -2.23 8.55
CA GLY A 18 0.13 -3.18 7.53
C GLY A 18 1.15 -3.28 6.38
N CYS A 19 1.52 -4.51 6.05
CA CYS A 19 2.48 -4.81 4.98
C CYS A 19 1.94 -5.89 4.02
N GLY A 20 0.65 -5.77 3.65
CA GLY A 20 0.04 -6.50 2.56
C GLY A 20 0.46 -5.95 1.19
N LYS A 21 -0.36 -6.17 0.15
CA LYS A 21 -0.04 -5.72 -1.22
C LYS A 21 0.25 -4.21 -1.32
N VAL A 22 -0.56 -3.37 -0.68
CA VAL A 22 -0.38 -1.91 -0.69
C VAL A 22 0.81 -1.52 0.19
N GLY A 23 0.85 -2.03 1.42
CA GLY A 23 1.91 -1.68 2.37
C GLY A 23 3.31 -2.08 1.89
N SER A 24 3.47 -3.27 1.29
CA SER A 24 4.77 -3.67 0.72
C SER A 24 5.21 -2.77 -0.43
N GLY A 25 4.27 -2.31 -1.28
CA GLY A 25 4.56 -1.32 -2.30
C GLY A 25 5.01 0.03 -1.72
N ILE A 26 4.39 0.49 -0.63
CA ILE A 26 4.80 1.70 0.09
C ILE A 26 6.20 1.51 0.66
N LEU A 27 6.46 0.40 1.34
CA LEU A 27 7.76 0.07 1.93
C LEU A 27 8.87 0.10 0.87
N PHE A 28 8.68 -0.60 -0.25
CA PHE A 28 9.63 -0.63 -1.36
C PHE A 28 9.94 0.79 -1.89
N GLN A 29 8.90 1.58 -2.15
CA GLN A 29 9.05 2.94 -2.65
C GLN A 29 9.67 3.89 -1.60
N ALA A 30 9.44 3.67 -0.33
CA ALA A 30 10.07 4.41 0.76
C ALA A 30 11.57 4.06 0.85
N HIS A 31 11.89 2.77 0.86
CA HIS A 31 13.28 2.27 0.88
C HIS A 31 14.10 2.82 -0.29
N SER A 32 13.56 2.78 -1.51
CA SER A 32 14.24 3.30 -2.71
C SER A 32 14.54 4.81 -2.67
N ARG A 33 13.98 5.52 -1.70
CA ARG A 33 14.19 6.96 -1.45
C ARG A 33 14.95 7.24 -0.15
N GLY A 34 15.58 6.22 0.43
CA GLY A 34 16.35 6.36 1.66
C GLY A 34 15.52 6.63 2.92
N VAL A 35 14.22 6.32 2.90
CA VAL A 35 13.33 6.46 4.06
C VAL A 35 13.55 5.29 5.01
N LYS A 36 13.65 5.57 6.30
CA LYS A 36 13.74 4.56 7.37
C LYS A 36 12.34 4.16 7.78
N THR A 37 11.88 2.98 7.36
CA THR A 37 10.52 2.53 7.61
C THR A 37 10.49 1.50 8.74
N THR A 38 9.73 1.80 9.81
CA THR A 38 9.31 0.82 10.81
C THR A 38 7.98 0.23 10.36
N VAL A 39 7.92 -1.09 10.15
CA VAL A 39 6.71 -1.81 9.75
C VAL A 39 6.03 -2.39 10.98
N ILE A 40 4.74 -2.11 11.14
CA ILE A 40 3.89 -2.67 12.20
C ILE A 40 2.86 -3.58 11.54
N SER A 41 2.95 -4.88 11.80
CA SER A 41 2.09 -5.87 11.13
C SER A 41 1.99 -7.17 11.95
N ASP A 42 1.17 -8.10 11.52
CA ASP A 42 1.20 -9.47 12.03
C ASP A 42 2.45 -10.16 11.48
N ILE A 43 3.44 -10.37 12.36
CA ILE A 43 4.73 -10.96 11.99
C ILE A 43 4.55 -12.37 11.40
N SER A 44 3.53 -13.12 11.86
CA SER A 44 3.28 -14.49 11.39
C SER A 44 2.84 -14.56 9.92
N CYS A 45 2.35 -13.45 9.36
CA CYS A 45 1.82 -13.34 7.99
C CYS A 45 2.74 -12.55 7.07
N LEU A 46 3.88 -12.04 7.56
CA LEU A 46 4.81 -11.26 6.76
C LEU A 46 5.61 -12.15 5.80
N ARG A 47 5.80 -11.64 4.59
CA ARG A 47 6.75 -12.23 3.65
C ARG A 47 8.18 -12.05 4.17
N PRO A 48 9.06 -13.05 4.01
CA PRO A 48 10.43 -12.99 4.51
C PRO A 48 11.25 -11.80 3.96
N ASP A 49 11.03 -11.43 2.70
CA ASP A 49 11.74 -10.35 2.02
C ASP A 49 11.44 -8.95 2.56
N ILE A 50 10.39 -8.77 3.35
CA ILE A 50 10.07 -7.49 3.98
C ILE A 50 11.21 -6.99 4.88
N ALA A 51 11.95 -7.90 5.52
CA ALA A 51 13.07 -7.58 6.38
C ALA A 51 14.24 -6.89 5.64
N ASP A 52 14.39 -7.11 4.35
CA ASP A 52 15.42 -6.49 3.53
C ASP A 52 15.19 -5.00 3.29
N TYR A 53 13.95 -4.55 3.44
CA TYR A 53 13.53 -3.16 3.13
C TYR A 53 13.11 -2.37 4.36
N ALA A 54 12.71 -3.04 5.44
CA ALA A 54 12.31 -2.40 6.69
C ALA A 54 13.53 -2.09 7.57
N ALA A 55 13.54 -0.92 8.19
CA ALA A 55 14.53 -0.60 9.22
C ALA A 55 14.23 -1.35 10.52
N GLU A 56 12.96 -1.63 10.77
CA GLU A 56 12.47 -2.33 11.95
C GLU A 56 11.11 -2.97 11.66
N ILE A 57 10.82 -4.09 12.29
CA ILE A 57 9.53 -4.78 12.23
C ILE A 57 9.01 -5.01 13.63
N ILE A 58 7.78 -4.57 13.91
CA ILE A 58 7.12 -4.66 15.21
C ILE A 58 5.81 -5.44 15.05
N ASP A 59 5.53 -6.35 15.96
CA ASP A 59 4.22 -7.03 16.00
C ASP A 59 3.13 -6.02 16.37
N TYR A 60 2.01 -6.04 15.64
CA TYR A 60 0.90 -5.13 15.90
C TYR A 60 0.27 -5.27 17.29
N ARG A 61 0.59 -6.34 18.03
CA ARG A 61 0.14 -6.58 19.42
C ARG A 61 1.01 -5.88 20.45
N ASP A 62 2.22 -5.47 20.08
CA ASP A 62 3.20 -4.85 20.99
C ASP A 62 2.99 -3.34 21.08
N LEU A 63 2.01 -2.93 21.88
CA LEU A 63 1.67 -1.52 22.05
C LEU A 63 2.81 -0.67 22.63
N PRO A 64 3.64 -1.13 23.60
CA PRO A 64 4.80 -0.40 24.06
C PRO A 64 5.78 -0.06 22.94
N CYS A 65 6.21 -1.06 22.15
CA CYS A 65 7.12 -0.85 21.01
C CYS A 65 6.51 0.03 19.93
N ILE A 66 5.20 -0.11 19.67
CA ILE A 66 4.48 0.78 18.74
C ILE A 66 4.53 2.23 19.22
N THR A 67 4.28 2.45 20.50
CA THR A 67 4.31 3.80 21.09
C THR A 67 5.69 4.44 20.96
N GLU A 68 6.75 3.68 21.20
CA GLU A 68 8.13 4.14 21.01
C GLU A 68 8.42 4.41 19.53
N ALA A 69 7.97 3.54 18.64
CA ALA A 69 8.13 3.70 17.19
C ALA A 69 7.48 4.98 16.66
N LEU A 70 6.36 5.40 17.24
CA LEU A 70 5.66 6.63 16.83
C LEU A 70 6.42 7.90 17.21
N GLN A 71 7.31 7.83 18.23
CA GLN A 71 8.11 8.98 18.62
C GLN A 71 9.10 9.37 17.52
N GLY A 72 9.09 10.66 17.17
CA GLY A 72 9.95 11.20 16.13
C GLY A 72 9.62 10.69 14.71
N ALA A 73 8.48 10.06 14.51
CA ALA A 73 8.01 9.72 13.18
C ALA A 73 7.73 10.99 12.37
N TYR A 74 8.18 11.01 11.12
CA TYR A 74 7.84 12.07 10.17
C TYR A 74 6.45 11.84 9.57
N ALA A 75 6.11 10.58 9.33
CA ALA A 75 4.80 10.20 8.85
C ALA A 75 4.36 8.85 9.43
N VAL A 76 3.07 8.71 9.62
CA VAL A 76 2.38 7.46 9.97
C VAL A 76 1.41 7.14 8.85
N VAL A 77 1.57 5.98 8.24
CA VAL A 77 0.74 5.53 7.11
C VAL A 77 0.06 4.23 7.46
N THR A 78 -1.22 4.13 7.19
CA THR A 78 -1.99 2.88 7.38
C THR A 78 -2.33 2.25 6.05
N ALA A 79 -2.14 0.94 5.93
CA ALA A 79 -2.43 0.10 4.77
C ALA A 79 -2.77 -1.33 5.21
N THR A 80 -3.59 -1.46 6.26
CA THR A 80 -3.94 -2.74 6.88
C THR A 80 -5.10 -3.43 6.18
N GLY A 81 -5.97 -2.66 5.53
CA GLY A 81 -7.25 -3.13 4.99
C GLY A 81 -8.29 -3.43 6.07
N VAL A 82 -8.05 -3.01 7.31
CA VAL A 82 -8.93 -3.29 8.46
C VAL A 82 -9.49 -2.00 9.01
N ARG A 83 -10.82 -1.87 9.03
CA ARG A 83 -11.49 -0.72 9.65
C ARG A 83 -11.11 -0.62 11.12
N ASN A 84 -10.82 0.61 11.58
CA ASN A 84 -10.47 0.90 12.97
C ASN A 84 -9.21 0.14 13.46
N ALA A 85 -8.29 -0.21 12.58
CA ALA A 85 -7.08 -0.96 12.92
C ALA A 85 -6.27 -0.32 14.06
N LEU A 86 -6.27 1.03 14.14
CA LEU A 86 -5.54 1.79 15.14
C LEU A 86 -6.34 2.11 16.40
N SER A 87 -7.56 1.60 16.56
CA SER A 87 -8.43 1.92 17.71
C SER A 87 -7.84 1.56 19.09
N ARG A 88 -6.83 0.70 19.14
CA ARG A 88 -6.10 0.33 20.36
C ARG A 88 -5.03 1.34 20.77
N ILE A 89 -4.65 2.25 19.87
CA ILE A 89 -3.64 3.27 20.14
C ILE A 89 -4.38 4.52 20.65
N PRO A 90 -4.05 5.02 21.83
CA PRO A 90 -4.67 6.25 22.36
C PRO A 90 -4.52 7.43 21.39
N GLU A 91 -5.55 8.28 21.36
CA GLU A 91 -5.58 9.47 20.49
C GLU A 91 -4.36 10.36 20.73
N GLU A 92 -4.01 10.58 21.98
CA GLU A 92 -2.91 11.46 22.38
C GLU A 92 -1.56 10.99 21.84
N ILE A 93 -1.38 9.69 21.65
CA ILE A 93 -0.16 9.12 21.10
C ILE A 93 -0.10 9.39 19.59
N LEU A 94 -1.19 9.19 18.87
CA LEU A 94 -1.24 9.40 17.42
C LEU A 94 -1.21 10.89 17.05
N THR A 95 -1.97 11.71 17.74
CA THR A 95 -2.03 13.15 17.43
C THR A 95 -0.86 13.93 18.04
N GLY A 96 -0.33 13.45 19.18
CA GLY A 96 0.80 14.07 19.88
C GLY A 96 2.17 13.75 19.31
N CYS A 97 2.30 12.76 18.42
CA CYS A 97 3.61 12.41 17.85
C CYS A 97 4.13 13.44 16.82
N GLY A 98 3.29 14.37 16.37
CA GLY A 98 3.67 15.42 15.39
C GLY A 98 3.89 14.90 13.97
N ALA A 99 3.57 13.64 13.70
CA ALA A 99 3.72 13.03 12.39
C ALA A 99 2.57 13.40 11.45
N LEU A 100 2.83 13.33 10.14
CA LEU A 100 1.79 13.39 9.12
C LEU A 100 1.01 12.06 9.14
N LEU A 101 -0.27 12.09 9.45
CA LEU A 101 -1.11 10.90 9.46
C LEU A 101 -1.78 10.70 8.09
N ALA A 102 -1.71 9.51 7.51
CA ALA A 102 -2.27 9.22 6.20
C ALA A 102 -2.91 7.83 6.12
N ASN A 103 -4.15 7.77 5.63
CA ASN A 103 -4.86 6.53 5.35
C ASN A 103 -4.66 6.12 3.88
N MET A 104 -4.22 4.88 3.66
CA MET A 104 -4.12 4.27 2.33
C MET A 104 -5.11 3.12 2.13
N GLY A 105 -5.84 2.78 3.19
CA GLY A 105 -6.94 1.83 3.10
C GLY A 105 -8.21 2.45 2.51
N VAL A 106 -9.10 1.60 1.98
CA VAL A 106 -10.44 2.01 1.52
C VAL A 106 -11.31 2.41 2.71
N GLU A 107 -11.11 1.73 3.83
CA GLU A 107 -11.82 1.98 5.09
C GLU A 107 -11.08 2.99 5.97
N ASP A 108 -11.79 3.61 6.92
CA ASP A 108 -11.14 4.39 7.99
C ASP A 108 -10.38 3.44 8.93
N GLU A 109 -9.06 3.40 8.78
CA GLU A 109 -8.19 2.55 9.60
C GLU A 109 -7.78 3.22 10.92
N PHE A 110 -7.88 4.56 11.01
CA PHE A 110 -7.59 5.30 12.24
C PHE A 110 -8.67 5.13 13.30
N GLY A 111 -9.92 4.97 12.88
CA GLY A 111 -11.06 4.79 13.78
C GLY A 111 -11.69 6.09 14.27
N PRO A 112 -12.89 6.01 14.88
CA PRO A 112 -13.70 7.19 15.20
C PRO A 112 -13.11 8.08 16.31
N HIS A 113 -12.17 7.56 17.10
CA HIS A 113 -11.53 8.31 18.18
C HIS A 113 -10.50 9.33 17.68
N ILE A 114 -10.02 9.20 16.45
CA ILE A 114 -9.15 10.19 15.82
C ILE A 114 -10.03 11.10 14.96
N ALA A 115 -10.02 12.41 15.22
CA ALA A 115 -10.78 13.36 14.41
C ALA A 115 -10.19 13.44 12.97
N ALA A 116 -11.07 13.62 11.98
CA ALA A 116 -10.68 13.57 10.56
C ALA A 116 -9.66 14.65 10.18
N GLU A 117 -9.69 15.78 10.86
CA GLU A 117 -8.80 16.92 10.64
C GLU A 117 -7.30 16.61 10.94
N PHE A 118 -7.03 15.61 11.80
CA PHE A 118 -5.67 15.17 12.07
C PHE A 118 -5.07 14.30 10.97
N VAL A 119 -5.91 13.75 10.09
CA VAL A 119 -5.47 12.82 9.06
C VAL A 119 -5.60 13.46 7.68
N LEU A 120 -4.55 13.35 6.88
CA LEU A 120 -4.54 13.86 5.51
C LEU A 120 -5.74 13.33 4.73
N ASN A 121 -6.34 14.21 3.91
CA ASN A 121 -7.55 13.91 3.15
C ASN A 121 -8.73 13.44 4.02
N GLN A 122 -8.83 13.95 5.26
CA GLN A 122 -9.94 13.63 6.16
C GLN A 122 -10.20 12.13 6.29
N LYS A 123 -9.12 11.34 6.45
CA LYS A 123 -9.11 9.86 6.52
C LYS A 123 -9.48 9.13 5.22
N LEU A 124 -9.87 9.82 4.17
CA LEU A 124 -10.08 9.19 2.88
C LEU A 124 -8.74 8.76 2.29
N THR A 125 -8.78 7.76 1.42
CA THR A 125 -7.58 7.21 0.77
C THR A 125 -6.79 8.31 0.06
N LEU A 126 -5.53 8.49 0.47
CA LEU A 126 -4.73 9.66 0.11
C LEU A 126 -4.44 9.78 -1.39
N ASN A 127 -4.30 8.68 -2.12
CA ASN A 127 -3.99 8.72 -3.54
C ASN A 127 -5.08 9.39 -4.39
N PHE A 128 -6.35 9.39 -3.96
CA PHE A 128 -7.45 9.95 -4.73
C PHE A 128 -7.50 11.48 -4.79
N ILE A 129 -6.70 12.19 -3.97
CA ILE A 129 -6.58 13.65 -4.06
C ILE A 129 -5.47 14.11 -5.00
N LEU A 130 -4.72 13.18 -5.58
CA LEU A 130 -3.63 13.50 -6.49
C LEU A 130 -4.18 13.75 -7.89
N GLU A 131 -3.57 14.69 -8.61
CA GLU A 131 -3.89 14.96 -10.02
C GLU A 131 -3.74 13.70 -10.87
N GLU A 132 -2.74 12.89 -10.56
CA GLU A 132 -2.48 11.59 -11.18
C GLU A 132 -2.47 10.49 -10.10
N PRO A 133 -3.66 10.00 -9.68
CA PRO A 133 -3.78 9.08 -8.55
C PRO A 133 -3.11 7.73 -8.79
N THR A 134 -3.08 7.30 -10.07
CA THR A 134 -2.39 6.07 -10.47
C THR A 134 -1.70 6.30 -11.81
N ARG A 135 -0.38 6.18 -11.83
CA ARG A 135 0.37 6.34 -13.08
C ARG A 135 0.10 5.17 -14.01
N LEU A 136 -0.17 5.48 -15.29
CA LEU A 136 -0.55 4.52 -16.32
C LEU A 136 0.41 3.31 -16.37
N ARG A 137 1.71 3.53 -16.28
CA ARG A 137 2.71 2.44 -16.31
C ARG A 137 2.47 1.33 -15.27
N TYR A 138 1.85 1.65 -14.12
CA TYR A 138 1.57 0.67 -13.07
C TYR A 138 0.26 -0.09 -13.24
N ILE A 139 -0.67 0.44 -14.04
CA ILE A 139 -1.98 -0.17 -14.27
C ILE A 139 -2.16 -0.69 -15.69
N ASP A 140 -1.23 -0.40 -16.60
CA ASP A 140 -1.34 -0.73 -18.02
C ASP A 140 -1.55 -2.24 -18.24
N ALA A 141 -0.76 -3.09 -17.58
CA ALA A 141 -0.91 -4.54 -17.65
C ALA A 141 -2.28 -5.03 -17.13
N THR A 142 -2.78 -4.43 -16.04
CA THR A 142 -4.10 -4.75 -15.48
C THR A 142 -5.21 -4.33 -16.42
N MET A 143 -5.10 -3.15 -17.04
CA MET A 143 -6.08 -2.68 -18.03
C MET A 143 -6.04 -3.53 -19.30
N ALA A 144 -4.87 -3.96 -19.74
CA ALA A 144 -4.72 -4.90 -20.85
C ALA A 144 -5.41 -6.22 -20.57
N LEU A 145 -5.27 -6.76 -19.35
CA LEU A 145 -5.94 -8.00 -18.91
C LEU A 145 -7.47 -7.84 -18.89
N HIS A 146 -8.00 -6.70 -18.40
CA HIS A 146 -9.43 -6.40 -18.43
C HIS A 146 -9.96 -6.38 -19.87
N ASN A 147 -9.26 -5.70 -20.78
CA ASN A 147 -9.66 -5.63 -22.18
C ASN A 147 -9.60 -7.00 -22.85
N ALA A 148 -8.55 -7.78 -22.62
CA ALA A 148 -8.41 -9.13 -23.14
C ALA A 148 -9.51 -10.06 -22.61
N GLY A 149 -9.85 -9.94 -21.32
CA GLY A 149 -10.97 -10.67 -20.72
C GLY A 149 -12.31 -10.34 -21.37
N ALA A 150 -12.59 -9.07 -21.64
CA ALA A 150 -13.80 -8.65 -22.33
C ALA A 150 -13.87 -9.20 -23.77
N VAL A 151 -12.75 -9.19 -24.51
CA VAL A 151 -12.66 -9.78 -25.86
C VAL A 151 -12.88 -11.29 -25.81
N TYR A 152 -12.26 -11.97 -24.84
CA TYR A 152 -12.43 -13.41 -24.64
C TYR A 152 -13.89 -13.78 -24.37
N LEU A 153 -14.55 -13.06 -23.45
CA LEU A 153 -15.97 -13.29 -23.14
C LEU A 153 -16.88 -13.09 -24.35
N LYS A 154 -16.62 -12.08 -25.16
CA LYS A 154 -17.40 -11.81 -26.39
C LYS A 154 -17.29 -12.93 -27.42
N GLY A 155 -16.13 -13.60 -27.49
CA GLY A 155 -15.84 -14.68 -28.43
C GLY A 155 -16.35 -16.06 -28.00
N GLN A 156 -16.89 -16.20 -26.80
CA GLN A 156 -17.28 -17.49 -26.23
C GLN A 156 -18.78 -17.55 -25.89
N HIS A 157 -19.33 -18.76 -25.94
CA HIS A 157 -20.67 -19.05 -25.43
C HIS A 157 -20.55 -19.80 -24.11
N PHE A 158 -20.92 -19.15 -23.01
CA PHE A 158 -20.90 -19.75 -21.68
C PHE A 158 -22.33 -20.12 -21.25
N PRO A 159 -22.53 -21.30 -20.63
CA PRO A 159 -23.82 -21.64 -20.04
C PRO A 159 -24.22 -20.61 -18.96
N PRO A 160 -25.55 -20.32 -18.80
CA PRO A 160 -26.04 -19.36 -17.80
C PRO A 160 -25.65 -19.69 -16.35
N SER A 161 -25.20 -20.91 -16.07
CA SER A 161 -24.72 -21.36 -14.75
C SER A 161 -23.33 -20.84 -14.38
N TYR A 162 -22.56 -20.34 -15.33
CA TYR A 162 -21.25 -19.78 -15.03
C TYR A 162 -21.41 -18.42 -14.38
N ARG A 163 -20.99 -18.29 -13.12
CA ARG A 163 -20.99 -17.03 -12.34
C ARG A 163 -19.66 -16.32 -12.36
N PHE A 164 -18.60 -17.06 -12.61
CA PHE A 164 -17.23 -16.56 -12.58
C PHE A 164 -16.39 -17.30 -13.63
N ILE A 165 -15.69 -16.57 -14.47
CA ILE A 165 -14.86 -17.11 -15.54
C ILE A 165 -13.50 -16.41 -15.45
N LEU A 166 -12.44 -17.20 -15.33
CA LEU A 166 -11.07 -16.70 -15.45
C LEU A 166 -10.66 -16.67 -16.93
N PRO A 167 -9.95 -15.64 -17.37
CA PRO A 167 -9.31 -15.68 -18.67
C PRO A 167 -8.25 -16.81 -18.69
N PRO A 168 -7.94 -17.36 -19.90
CA PRO A 168 -6.84 -18.30 -20.03
C PRO A 168 -5.51 -17.75 -19.50
N GLU A 169 -4.74 -18.60 -18.82
CA GLU A 169 -3.43 -18.22 -18.23
C GLU A 169 -2.44 -17.70 -19.27
N GLU A 170 -2.57 -18.17 -20.52
CA GLU A 170 -1.71 -17.72 -21.63
C GLU A 170 -1.86 -16.23 -21.93
N ILE A 171 -3.06 -15.69 -21.77
CA ILE A 171 -3.33 -14.25 -21.96
C ILE A 171 -2.58 -13.42 -20.90
N GLU A 172 -2.64 -13.83 -19.64
CA GLU A 172 -1.91 -13.17 -18.56
C GLU A 172 -0.39 -13.27 -18.77
N ALA A 173 0.09 -14.47 -19.12
CA ALA A 173 1.51 -14.70 -19.38
C ALA A 173 2.04 -13.85 -20.54
N GLU A 174 1.27 -13.69 -21.62
CA GLU A 174 1.64 -12.85 -22.76
C GLU A 174 1.71 -11.37 -22.35
N ILE A 175 0.70 -10.86 -21.62
CA ILE A 175 0.69 -9.46 -21.13
C ILE A 175 1.88 -9.19 -20.23
N LEU A 176 2.19 -10.10 -19.29
CA LEU A 176 3.35 -9.97 -18.41
C LEU A 176 4.67 -10.03 -19.19
N SER A 177 4.77 -10.89 -20.20
CA SER A 177 5.94 -10.97 -21.08
C SER A 177 6.17 -9.64 -21.79
N ILE A 178 5.13 -9.05 -22.39
CA ILE A 178 5.22 -7.75 -23.07
C ILE A 178 5.62 -6.64 -22.08
N THR A 179 5.04 -6.64 -20.89
CA THR A 179 5.36 -5.65 -19.84
C THR A 179 6.83 -5.72 -19.45
N ARG A 180 7.38 -6.94 -19.28
CA ARG A 180 8.81 -7.16 -19.00
C ARG A 180 9.70 -6.71 -20.16
N GLN A 181 9.34 -7.06 -21.40
CA GLN A 181 10.11 -6.67 -22.58
C GLN A 181 10.24 -5.16 -22.77
N LYS A 182 9.21 -4.40 -22.35
CA LYS A 182 9.23 -2.93 -22.40
C LYS A 182 10.06 -2.29 -21.29
N GLY A 183 10.49 -3.04 -20.28
CA GLY A 183 11.34 -2.57 -19.18
C GLY A 183 10.73 -1.47 -18.30
N LEU A 184 9.42 -1.24 -18.39
CA LEU A 184 8.75 -0.13 -17.69
C LEU A 184 8.65 -0.33 -16.18
N LEU A 185 8.69 -1.58 -15.72
CA LEU A 185 8.51 -2.01 -14.34
C LEU A 185 9.63 -2.94 -13.85
N ASP A 186 10.82 -2.93 -14.46
CA ASP A 186 11.88 -3.89 -14.16
C ASP A 186 12.23 -3.93 -12.67
N LYS A 187 12.33 -2.76 -12.04
CA LYS A 187 12.65 -2.64 -10.61
C LYS A 187 11.53 -3.18 -9.73
N GLU A 188 10.28 -2.85 -10.09
CA GLU A 188 9.08 -3.25 -9.35
C GLU A 188 8.80 -4.74 -9.52
N LEU A 189 9.00 -5.29 -10.73
CA LEU A 189 8.82 -6.72 -11.00
C LEU A 189 9.88 -7.58 -10.31
N ALA A 190 11.11 -7.10 -10.20
CA ALA A 190 12.15 -7.77 -9.43
C ALA A 190 11.82 -7.85 -7.92
N TYR A 191 11.06 -6.86 -7.41
CA TYR A 191 10.63 -6.84 -6.01
C TYR A 191 9.51 -7.83 -5.69
N ILE A 192 8.61 -8.13 -6.64
CA ILE A 192 7.44 -8.99 -6.43
C ILE A 192 7.60 -10.41 -6.98
N SER A 193 8.70 -10.71 -7.66
CA SER A 193 9.05 -12.05 -8.17
C SER A 193 9.77 -12.87 -7.12
#